data_b2991e2b8a52acbd9f5000b9df07fb75
#
_entry.id   b2991e2b8a52acbd9f5000b9df07fb75
#
_cell.length_a   1.000
_cell.length_b   1.000
_cell.length_c   1.000
_cell.angle_alpha   90.00
_cell.angle_beta   90.00
_cell.angle_gamma   90.00
#
_symmetry.space_group_name_H-M   'P 1'
#
loop_
_entity.id
_entity.type
_entity.pdbx_description
1 polymer ?
#
loop_
_entity_poly.entity_id
_entity_poly.type
_entity_poly.pdbx_seq_one_letter_code
_entity_poly.pdbx_strand_id
1 'polypeptide(L)' 'RQRQMCIRDSPMHLNSHEGQEMNYVLEGRLLLSLNGKELMLNVGDSLYFDSSLPHGMKALDGRPVRFLAIIM' A
#
# COMPACT_ATOMS: atom_id res chain seq x y z
N ARG A 1 3.58 11.07 10.07
CA ARG A 1 3.49 9.86 10.88
C ARG A 1 3.94 8.63 10.08
N GLN A 2 4.90 7.92 10.61
CA GLN A 2 5.50 6.78 9.94
C GLN A 2 5.08 5.49 10.63
N ARG A 3 4.79 4.46 9.83
CA ARG A 3 4.34 3.19 10.34
C ARG A 3 4.83 2.05 9.48
N GLN A 4 5.40 1.01 10.10
CA GLN A 4 5.72 -0.22 9.38
C GLN A 4 4.52 -1.13 9.42
N MET A 5 4.12 -1.64 8.27
CA MET A 5 2.94 -2.50 8.14
C MET A 5 3.30 -3.80 7.45
N CYS A 6 2.54 -4.84 7.78
CA CYS A 6 2.70 -6.15 7.19
C CYS A 6 1.34 -6.67 6.74
N ILE A 7 1.24 -7.04 5.47
CA ILE A 7 0.05 -7.64 4.90
C ILE A 7 0.37 -9.08 4.55
N ARG A 8 -0.41 -10.01 5.06
CA ARG A 8 -0.15 -11.44 4.83
C ARG A 8 -1.14 -12.06 3.86
N ASP A 9 -2.32 -11.51 3.78
CA ASP A 9 -3.43 -12.15 3.08
C ASP A 9 -4.33 -11.17 2.37
N SER A 10 -5.11 -11.72 1.46
CA SER A 10 -6.27 -11.09 0.86
C SER A 10 -7.50 -11.44 1.67
N PRO A 11 -8.62 -10.74 1.55
CA PRO A 11 -8.98 -9.80 0.51
C PRO A 11 -8.47 -8.40 0.74
N MET A 12 -8.52 -7.63 -0.36
CA MET A 12 -8.18 -6.21 -0.31
C MET A 12 -9.25 -5.44 0.42
N HIS A 13 -8.83 -4.54 1.28
CA HIS A 13 -9.72 -3.61 1.97
C HIS A 13 -9.47 -2.21 1.44
N LEU A 14 -10.54 -1.53 1.05
CA LEU A 14 -10.45 -0.17 0.55
C LEU A 14 -10.66 0.81 1.70
N ASN A 15 -9.80 1.79 1.77
CA ASN A 15 -9.85 2.85 2.77
C ASN A 15 -9.76 4.21 2.11
N SER A 16 -10.22 5.23 2.83
CA SER A 16 -9.92 6.61 2.46
C SER A 16 -9.88 7.44 3.74
N HIS A 17 -9.00 8.41 3.76
CA HIS A 17 -8.88 9.33 4.91
C HIS A 17 -8.24 10.62 4.44
N GLU A 18 -8.37 11.67 5.22
CA GLU A 18 -7.79 12.96 4.88
C GLU A 18 -6.28 12.90 4.95
N GLY A 19 -5.63 13.67 4.08
CA GLY A 19 -4.19 13.80 4.07
C GLY A 19 -3.55 13.12 2.88
N GLN A 20 -2.26 12.90 3.00
CA GLN A 20 -1.46 12.29 1.95
C GLN A 20 -0.66 11.14 2.54
N GLU A 21 -0.34 10.19 1.69
CA GLU A 21 0.35 8.98 2.13
C GLU A 21 1.42 8.60 1.13
N MET A 22 2.56 8.13 1.66
CA MET A 22 3.60 7.52 0.85
C MET A 22 3.83 6.11 1.35
N ASN A 23 3.92 5.17 0.44
CA ASN A 23 4.23 3.78 0.76
C ASN A 23 5.55 3.38 0.13
N TYR A 24 6.39 2.70 0.90
CA TYR A 24 7.68 2.20 0.45
C TYR A 24 7.77 0.71 0.78
N VAL A 25 7.97 -0.12 -0.23
CA VAL A 25 7.96 -1.58 -0.05
C VAL A 25 9.31 -2.07 0.44
N LEU A 26 9.29 -2.77 1.56
CA LEU A 26 10.49 -3.33 2.19
C LEU A 26 10.68 -4.80 1.85
N GLU A 27 9.60 -5.55 1.67
CA GLU A 27 9.67 -6.98 1.43
C GLU A 27 8.42 -7.42 0.67
N GLY A 28 8.62 -8.32 -0.31
CA GLY A 28 7.51 -8.86 -1.08
C GLY A 28 7.06 -7.96 -2.21
N ARG A 29 5.89 -8.25 -2.77
CA ARG A 29 5.28 -7.42 -3.82
C ARG A 29 3.90 -6.98 -3.36
N LEU A 30 3.63 -5.70 -3.52
CA LEU A 30 2.41 -5.06 -3.07
C LEU A 30 1.55 -4.66 -4.26
N LEU A 31 0.29 -5.06 -4.25
CA LEU A 31 -0.68 -4.54 -5.20
C LEU A 31 -1.44 -3.41 -4.52
N LEU A 32 -1.33 -2.21 -5.07
CA LEU A 32 -2.03 -1.05 -4.57
C LEU A 32 -3.15 -0.70 -5.54
N SER A 33 -4.38 -0.72 -5.04
CA SER A 33 -5.54 -0.22 -5.78
C SER A 33 -5.76 1.22 -5.38
N LEU A 34 -5.75 2.11 -6.36
CA LEU A 34 -5.92 3.53 -6.11
C LEU A 34 -6.94 4.09 -7.08
N ASN A 35 -8.07 4.49 -6.54
CA ASN A 35 -9.15 5.12 -7.30
C ASN A 35 -9.51 4.32 -8.57
N GLY A 36 -9.62 3.00 -8.43
CA GLY A 36 -9.98 2.10 -9.52
C GLY A 36 -8.83 1.64 -10.39
N LYS A 37 -7.60 2.11 -10.13
CA LYS A 37 -6.40 1.67 -10.85
C LYS A 37 -5.57 0.76 -9.97
N GLU A 38 -4.98 -0.24 -10.58
CA GLU A 38 -4.12 -1.18 -9.87
C GLU A 38 -2.66 -0.94 -10.24
N LEU A 39 -1.84 -0.80 -9.22
CA LEU A 39 -0.40 -0.55 -9.37
C LEU A 39 0.36 -1.63 -8.60
N MET A 40 1.38 -2.18 -9.23
CA MET A 40 2.21 -3.19 -8.59
C MET A 40 3.54 -2.57 -8.16
N LEU A 41 3.86 -2.74 -6.88
CA LEU A 41 5.09 -2.20 -6.30
C LEU A 41 5.99 -3.36 -5.89
N ASN A 42 7.25 -3.28 -6.30
CA ASN A 42 8.29 -4.23 -5.91
C ASN A 42 9.10 -3.65 -4.76
N VAL A 43 9.96 -4.48 -4.18
CA VAL A 43 10.87 -4.04 -3.13
C VAL A 43 11.67 -2.84 -3.64
N GLY A 44 11.72 -1.79 -2.84
CA GLY A 44 12.41 -0.54 -3.20
C GLY A 44 11.56 0.46 -3.93
N ASP A 45 10.36 0.08 -4.37
CA ASP A 45 9.44 1.02 -5.00
C ASP A 45 8.69 1.84 -3.97
N SER A 46 8.34 3.05 -4.33
CA SER A 46 7.54 3.92 -3.48
C SER A 46 6.47 4.60 -4.30
N LEU A 47 5.39 4.97 -3.64
CA LEU A 47 4.29 5.68 -4.26
C LEU A 47 3.74 6.70 -3.28
N TYR A 48 3.52 7.89 -3.78
CA TYR A 48 2.94 9.00 -3.04
C TYR A 48 1.56 9.29 -3.62
N PHE A 49 0.54 9.37 -2.77
CA PHE A 49 -0.81 9.60 -3.26
C PHE A 49 -1.67 10.32 -2.22
N ASP A 50 -2.80 10.83 -2.71
CA ASP A 50 -3.79 11.48 -1.86
C ASP A 50 -4.65 10.42 -1.18
N SER A 51 -4.59 10.36 0.13
CA SER A 51 -5.29 9.35 0.93
C SER A 51 -6.80 9.52 0.91
N SER A 52 -7.31 10.65 0.46
CA SER A 52 -8.75 10.85 0.35
C SER A 52 -9.36 10.04 -0.78
N LEU A 53 -8.54 9.58 -1.73
CA LEU A 53 -9.01 8.68 -2.79
C LEU A 53 -9.17 7.27 -2.22
N PRO A 54 -10.19 6.53 -2.67
CA PRO A 54 -10.32 5.14 -2.24
C PRO A 54 -9.07 4.34 -2.62
N HIS A 55 -8.45 3.70 -1.65
CA HIS A 55 -7.25 2.92 -1.89
C HIS A 55 -7.26 1.65 -1.06
N GLY A 56 -6.60 0.62 -1.56
CA GLY A 56 -6.48 -0.65 -0.87
C GLY A 56 -5.18 -1.33 -1.24
N MET A 57 -4.78 -2.29 -0.44
CA MET A 57 -3.51 -2.97 -0.60
C MET A 57 -3.68 -4.47 -0.45
N LYS A 58 -2.88 -5.21 -1.21
CA LYS A 58 -2.96 -6.66 -1.21
C LYS A 58 -1.55 -7.23 -1.40
N ALA A 59 -1.24 -8.30 -0.68
CA ALA A 59 -0.02 -9.04 -0.90
C ALA A 59 -0.14 -9.91 -2.14
N LEU A 60 0.91 -9.95 -2.94
CA LEU A 60 0.98 -10.79 -4.13
C LEU A 60 1.80 -12.05 -3.88
N ASP A 61 1.71 -12.99 -4.81
CA ASP A 61 2.51 -14.22 -4.84
C ASP A 61 2.32 -15.13 -3.62
N GLY A 62 1.24 -14.95 -2.87
CA GLY A 62 1.02 -15.74 -1.67
C GLY A 62 2.06 -15.52 -0.58
N ARG A 63 2.79 -14.40 -0.64
CA ARG A 63 3.84 -14.06 0.30
C ARG A 63 3.48 -12.80 1.07
N PRO A 64 3.90 -12.69 2.34
CA PRO A 64 3.65 -11.46 3.08
C PRO A 64 4.42 -10.29 2.47
N VAL A 65 3.84 -9.10 2.61
CA VAL A 65 4.44 -7.85 2.16
C VAL A 65 4.65 -6.96 3.37
N ARG A 66 5.85 -6.41 3.48
CA ARG A 66 6.17 -5.41 4.49
C ARG A 66 6.45 -4.09 3.80
N PHE A 67 5.87 -3.03 4.32
CA PHE A 67 6.06 -1.71 3.75
C PHE A 67 5.98 -0.64 4.82
N LEU A 68 6.58 0.51 4.53
CA LEU A 68 6.46 1.70 5.36
C LEU A 68 5.34 2.57 4.82
N ALA A 69 4.45 2.98 5.69
CA ALA A 69 3.40 3.94 5.36
C ALA A 69 3.72 5.24 6.09
N ILE A 70 3.87 6.32 5.34
CA ILE A 70 4.11 7.64 5.90
C ILE A 70 2.86 8.47 5.62
N ILE A 71 2.18 8.87 6.68
CA ILE A 71 0.94 9.61 6.60
C ILE A 71 1.20 11.05 7.04
N MET A 72 0.86 11.97 6.19
CA MET A 72 1.11 13.40 6.41
C MET A 72 -0.17 14.18 6.61
#